data_b902cd5a13a3aa9c6af5b8989ab5f5b7
#
_entry.id   b902cd5a13a3aa9c6af5b8989ab5f5b7
#
_cell.length_a   1.000
_cell.length_b   1.000
_cell.length_c   1.000
_cell.angle_alpha   90.00
_cell.angle_beta   90.00
_cell.angle_gamma   90.00
#
_symmetry.space_group_name_H-M   'P 1'
#
loop_
_entity.id
_entity.type
_entity.pdbx_description
1 polymer ?
#
loop_
_entity_poly.entity_id
_entity_poly.type
_entity_poly.pdbx_seq_one_letter_code
_entity_poly.pdbx_strand_id
1 'polypeptide(L)' 'MATNKHAEFTAIIEAMESDFEKFYDKEVGAAGTRVRKHCQDLAKLCKDTRNDVTAVKNARKEVK' A
#
# COMPACT_ATOMS: atom_id res chain seq x y z
N MET A 1 -20.80 -4.09 4.23
CA MET A 1 -19.76 -3.44 4.99
C MET A 1 -18.64 -2.95 4.09
N ALA A 2 -18.18 -1.75 4.33
CA ALA A 2 -17.12 -1.19 3.48
C ALA A 2 -15.82 -1.97 3.66
N THR A 3 -15.09 -2.12 2.56
CA THR A 3 -13.80 -2.80 2.59
C THR A 3 -12.80 -1.97 3.38
N ASN A 4 -12.11 -2.62 4.27
CA ASN A 4 -11.09 -1.95 5.07
C ASN A 4 -9.81 -1.84 4.25
N LYS A 5 -9.33 -0.61 4.06
CA LYS A 5 -8.12 -0.36 3.28
C LYS A 5 -6.88 -1.02 3.89
N HIS A 6 -6.91 -1.27 5.18
CA HIS A 6 -5.78 -1.90 5.86
C HIS A 6 -5.43 -3.24 5.22
N ALA A 7 -6.43 -4.02 4.81
CA ALA A 7 -6.16 -5.31 4.17
C ALA A 7 -5.40 -5.15 2.86
N GLU A 8 -5.68 -4.08 2.11
CA GLU A 8 -4.98 -3.82 0.86
C GLU A 8 -3.52 -3.46 1.12
N PHE A 9 -3.26 -2.65 2.15
CA PHE A 9 -1.89 -2.31 2.53
C PHE A 9 -1.13 -3.55 2.96
N THR A 10 -1.76 -4.37 3.80
CA THR A 10 -1.12 -5.59 4.29
C THR A 10 -0.76 -6.53 3.15
N ALA A 11 -1.65 -6.69 2.18
CA ALA A 11 -1.39 -7.55 1.05
C ALA A 11 -0.17 -7.09 0.25
N ILE A 12 -0.05 -5.79 0.03
CA ILE A 12 1.10 -5.25 -0.70
C ILE A 12 2.37 -5.42 0.12
N ILE A 13 2.31 -5.13 1.41
CA ILE A 13 3.48 -5.25 2.28
C ILE A 13 3.98 -6.68 2.34
N GLU A 14 3.07 -7.64 2.43
CA GLU A 14 3.45 -9.04 2.44
C GLU A 14 4.08 -9.46 1.11
N ALA A 15 3.55 -8.96 0.01
CA ALA A 15 4.13 -9.24 -1.29
C ALA A 15 5.53 -8.66 -1.42
N MET A 16 5.78 -7.53 -0.76
CA MET A 16 7.08 -6.88 -0.80
C MET A 16 8.13 -7.63 0.00
N GLU A 17 7.73 -8.33 1.05
CA GLU A 17 8.68 -8.95 1.96
C GLU A 17 9.66 -9.87 1.23
N SER A 18 9.14 -10.75 0.39
CA SER A 18 9.96 -11.69 -0.35
C SER A 18 10.91 -10.96 -1.31
N ASP A 19 10.42 -9.91 -1.96
CA ASP A 19 11.23 -9.17 -2.91
C ASP A 19 12.31 -8.35 -2.22
N PHE A 20 12.03 -7.82 -1.03
CA PHE A 20 13.05 -7.16 -0.23
C PHE A 20 14.17 -8.12 0.11
N GLU A 21 13.82 -9.32 0.57
CA GLU A 21 14.83 -10.31 0.92
C GLU A 21 15.67 -10.68 -0.28
N LYS A 22 15.03 -10.91 -1.43
CA LYS A 22 15.77 -11.28 -2.62
C LYS A 22 16.68 -10.16 -3.08
N PHE A 23 16.25 -8.91 -2.97
CA PHE A 23 17.07 -7.80 -3.42
C PHE A 23 18.24 -7.54 -2.48
N TYR A 24 17.99 -7.44 -1.18
CA TYR A 24 19.03 -7.06 -0.23
C TYR A 24 19.92 -8.22 0.19
N ASP A 25 19.35 -9.40 0.36
CA ASP A 25 20.12 -10.53 0.86
C ASP A 25 20.66 -11.40 -0.25
N LYS A 26 19.92 -11.59 -1.32
CA LYS A 26 20.31 -12.47 -2.41
C LYS A 26 20.74 -11.73 -3.65
N GLU A 27 20.73 -10.42 -3.63
CA GLU A 27 21.22 -9.57 -4.71
C GLU A 27 20.56 -9.85 -6.06
N VAL A 28 19.27 -10.14 -6.04
CA VAL A 28 18.51 -10.37 -7.27
C VAL A 28 18.02 -9.05 -7.85
N GLY A 29 18.59 -8.63 -8.99
CA GLY A 29 18.24 -7.35 -9.58
C GLY A 29 16.76 -7.21 -9.95
N ALA A 30 16.17 -8.30 -10.47
CA ALA A 30 14.75 -8.27 -10.83
C ALA A 30 13.86 -7.99 -9.63
N ALA A 31 14.28 -8.42 -8.44
CA ALA A 31 13.52 -8.15 -7.22
C ALA A 31 13.49 -6.65 -6.92
N GLY A 32 14.57 -5.94 -7.23
CA GLY A 32 14.59 -4.48 -7.06
C GLY A 32 13.55 -3.79 -7.93
N THR A 33 13.39 -4.25 -9.16
CA THR A 33 12.37 -3.71 -10.04
C THR A 33 10.98 -3.94 -9.47
N ARG A 34 10.73 -5.13 -8.91
CA ARG A 34 9.44 -5.42 -8.29
C ARG A 34 9.22 -4.58 -7.05
N VAL A 35 10.25 -4.34 -6.25
CA VAL A 35 10.13 -3.46 -5.08
C VAL A 35 9.71 -2.07 -5.52
N ARG A 36 10.30 -1.54 -6.58
CA ARG A 36 9.92 -0.23 -7.09
C ARG A 36 8.45 -0.19 -7.49
N LYS A 37 7.98 -1.25 -8.13
CA LYS A 37 6.59 -1.31 -8.53
C LYS A 37 5.67 -1.35 -7.31
N HIS A 38 6.04 -2.13 -6.30
CA HIS A 38 5.26 -2.17 -5.06
C HIS A 38 5.20 -0.80 -4.40
N CYS A 39 6.29 -0.06 -4.44
CA CYS A 39 6.31 1.29 -3.88
C CYS A 39 5.35 2.21 -4.64
N GLN A 40 5.30 2.08 -5.96
CA GLN A 40 4.35 2.86 -6.75
C GLN A 40 2.91 2.49 -6.41
N ASP A 41 2.65 1.20 -6.25
CA ASP A 41 1.31 0.74 -5.89
C ASP A 41 0.92 1.26 -4.51
N LEU A 42 1.85 1.27 -3.56
CA LEU A 42 1.58 1.81 -2.24
C LEU A 42 1.31 3.31 -2.30
N ALA A 43 2.08 4.04 -3.10
CA ALA A 43 1.88 5.49 -3.23
C ALA A 43 0.49 5.79 -3.77
N LYS A 44 0.06 5.02 -4.77
CA LYS A 44 -1.27 5.19 -5.32
C LYS A 44 -2.34 4.83 -4.30
N LEU A 45 -2.13 3.74 -3.57
CA LEU A 45 -3.07 3.32 -2.54
C LEU A 45 -3.14 4.36 -1.43
N CYS A 46 -2.02 4.95 -1.06
CA CYS A 46 -2.01 6.01 -0.05
C CYS A 46 -2.83 7.20 -0.50
N LYS A 47 -2.69 7.61 -1.75
CA LYS A 47 -3.46 8.72 -2.27
C LYS A 47 -4.95 8.39 -2.27
N ASP A 48 -5.29 7.21 -2.77
CA ASP A 48 -6.69 6.79 -2.81
C ASP A 48 -7.28 6.72 -1.41
N THR A 49 -6.49 6.23 -0.45
CA THR A 49 -6.93 6.10 0.92
C THR A 49 -7.19 7.47 1.55
N ARG A 50 -6.31 8.44 1.29
CA ARG A 50 -6.53 9.79 1.82
C ARG A 50 -7.80 10.40 1.28
N ASN A 51 -8.05 10.20 -0.02
CA ASN A 51 -9.28 10.69 -0.62
C ASN A 51 -10.50 10.00 -0.03
N ASP A 52 -10.40 8.70 0.19
CA ASP A 52 -11.49 7.93 0.76
C ASP A 52 -11.78 8.37 2.19
N VAL A 53 -10.76 8.59 2.98
CA VAL A 53 -10.93 9.05 4.36
C VAL A 53 -11.65 10.40 4.38
N THR A 54 -11.23 11.32 3.50
CA THR A 54 -11.88 12.62 3.41
C THR A 54 -13.36 12.48 3.05
N ALA A 55 -13.66 11.61 2.07
CA ALA A 55 -15.04 11.41 1.65
C ALA A 55 -15.87 10.81 2.78
N VAL A 56 -15.32 9.84 3.49
CA VAL A 56 -16.05 9.20 4.60
C VAL A 56 -16.29 10.18 5.73
N LYS A 57 -15.29 10.99 6.08
CA LYS A 57 -15.46 11.99 7.13
C LYS A 57 -16.51 13.02 6.76
N ASN A 58 -16.51 13.46 5.51
CA ASN A 58 -17.51 14.40 5.06
C ASN A 58 -18.93 13.79 5.11
N ALA A 59 -19.04 12.52 4.74
CA ALA A 59 -20.34 11.84 4.77
C ALA A 59 -20.83 11.66 6.21
N ARG A 60 -19.91 11.43 7.15
CA ARG A 60 -20.28 11.30 8.56
C ARG A 60 -20.56 12.62 9.22
N LYS A 61 -20.09 13.71 8.61
CA LYS A 61 -20.20 15.04 9.22
C LYS A 61 -19.58 15.06 10.60
N GLU A 62 -18.38 14.53 10.70
CA GLU A 62 -17.69 14.53 11.98
C GLU A 62 -17.50 15.94 12.49
N VAL A 63 -17.65 16.12 13.79
CA VAL A 63 -17.64 17.42 14.42
C VAL A 63 -16.38 17.60 15.22
N LYS A 64 -15.41 17.04 15.16
CA LYS A 64 -14.27 17.27 16.04
C LYS A 64 -13.20 18.04 15.35
#